data_f8f8462509a61358e65c4b1d554db7e3
#
_entry.id   f8f8462509a61358e65c4b1d554db7e3
#
_cell.length_a   1.000
_cell.length_b   1.000
_cell.length_c   1.000
_cell.angle_alpha   90.00
_cell.angle_beta   90.00
_cell.angle_gamma   90.00
#
_symmetry.space_group_name_H-M   'P 1'
#
loop_
_entity.id
_entity.type
_entity.pdbx_description
1 polymer ?
#
loop_
_entity_poly.entity_id
_entity_poly.type
_entity_poly.pdbx_seq_one_letter_code
_entity_poly.pdbx_strand_id
1 'polypeptide(L)'
;MKKRDLYYERIPTKLLREDFRLLGTFLGRVIKDQEGLACFKIVEKFRVLSKNTLSDKNKRKVLSRISKEVKKLTPENTFKLSRAFSHILNLLNLVESLDASRKLNEYENPYFKSKNQNLFIEDIIEGLFKNKKISDKNI
;
A
#
# COMPACT_ATOMS: atom_id res chain seq x y z
N MET A 1 -15.04 -2.19 -21.16
CA MET A 1 -14.69 -0.93 -20.47
C MET A 1 -14.13 -1.25 -19.08
N LYS A 2 -12.83 -1.03 -18.81
CA LYS A 2 -12.27 -1.20 -17.46
C LYS A 2 -12.94 -0.17 -16.53
N LYS A 3 -13.60 -0.62 -15.46
CA LYS A 3 -14.12 0.26 -14.41
C LYS A 3 -12.97 1.12 -13.89
N ARG A 4 -13.07 2.45 -14.03
CA ARG A 4 -12.12 3.39 -13.46
C ARG A 4 -12.09 3.20 -11.94
N ASP A 5 -10.91 3.06 -11.38
CA ASP A 5 -10.74 2.96 -9.93
C ASP A 5 -10.63 4.39 -9.35
N LEU A 6 -11.79 4.97 -9.04
CA LEU A 6 -11.94 6.35 -8.51
C LEU A 6 -11.07 6.62 -7.27
N TYR A 7 -10.66 5.60 -6.53
CA TYR A 7 -9.77 5.74 -5.38
C TYR A 7 -8.41 6.28 -5.83
N TYR A 8 -7.82 5.68 -6.87
CA TYR A 8 -6.50 6.11 -7.38
C TYR A 8 -6.57 7.39 -8.22
N GLU A 9 -7.73 7.78 -8.73
CA GLU A 9 -7.88 9.04 -9.47
C GLU A 9 -7.82 10.28 -8.55
N ARG A 10 -8.06 10.11 -7.24
CA ARG A 10 -7.94 11.19 -6.24
C ARG A 10 -6.50 11.45 -5.79
N ILE A 11 -5.56 10.57 -6.12
CA ILE A 11 -4.15 10.74 -5.79
C ILE A 11 -3.54 11.71 -6.78
N PRO A 12 -2.91 12.82 -6.33
CA PRO A 12 -2.61 13.98 -7.20
C PRO A 12 -1.55 13.71 -8.26
N THR A 13 -0.65 12.74 -8.06
CA THR A 13 0.41 12.45 -9.01
C THR A 13 0.38 11.03 -9.54
N LYS A 14 0.83 10.85 -10.80
CA LYS A 14 0.92 9.53 -11.44
C LYS A 14 1.91 8.63 -10.69
N LEU A 15 3.06 9.16 -10.30
CA LEU A 15 4.11 8.43 -9.58
C LEU A 15 3.60 7.92 -8.23
N LEU A 16 2.96 8.78 -7.44
CA LEU A 16 2.39 8.38 -6.15
C LEU A 16 1.39 7.22 -6.31
N ARG A 17 0.55 7.24 -7.36
CA ARG A 17 -0.38 6.14 -7.64
C ARG A 17 0.31 4.82 -8.01
N GLU A 18 1.41 4.90 -8.75
CA GLU A 18 2.21 3.74 -9.14
C GLU A 18 2.89 3.13 -7.92
N ASP A 19 3.49 3.95 -7.06
CA ASP A 19 4.10 3.53 -5.80
C ASP A 19 3.07 2.84 -4.87
N PHE A 20 1.87 3.41 -4.72
CA PHE A 20 0.80 2.78 -3.95
C PHE A 20 0.38 1.42 -4.51
N ARG A 21 0.31 1.28 -5.83
CA ARG A 21 -0.04 -0.01 -6.47
C ARG A 21 1.05 -1.04 -6.25
N LEU A 22 2.31 -0.63 -6.42
CA LEU A 22 3.47 -1.48 -6.23
C LEU A 22 3.52 -2.01 -4.80
N LEU A 23 3.51 -1.14 -3.81
CA LEU A 23 3.56 -1.52 -2.39
C LEU A 23 2.35 -2.35 -1.95
N GLY A 24 1.16 -2.01 -2.44
CA GLY A 24 -0.04 -2.81 -2.18
C GLY A 24 0.06 -4.22 -2.74
N THR A 25 0.66 -4.38 -3.93
CA THR A 25 0.91 -5.68 -4.54
C THR A 25 1.94 -6.49 -3.74
N PHE A 26 3.02 -5.83 -3.32
CA PHE A 26 4.08 -6.44 -2.50
C PHE A 26 3.53 -6.93 -1.16
N LEU A 27 2.83 -6.06 -0.44
CA LEU A 27 2.22 -6.42 0.84
C LEU A 27 1.21 -7.57 0.68
N GLY A 28 0.43 -7.57 -0.40
CA GLY A 28 -0.49 -8.65 -0.72
C GLY A 28 0.22 -10.00 -0.88
N ARG A 29 1.39 -10.03 -1.52
CA ARG A 29 2.23 -11.24 -1.63
C ARG A 29 2.74 -11.68 -0.26
N VAL A 30 3.31 -10.77 0.52
CA VAL A 30 3.82 -11.06 1.86
C VAL A 30 2.73 -11.64 2.77
N ILE A 31 1.54 -11.04 2.78
CA ILE A 31 0.41 -11.56 3.56
C ILE A 31 0.03 -12.97 3.09
N LYS A 32 -0.01 -13.21 1.79
CA LYS A 32 -0.34 -14.51 1.23
C LYS A 32 0.70 -15.58 1.57
N ASP A 33 1.96 -15.22 1.54
CA ASP A 33 3.08 -16.15 1.77
C ASP A 33 3.23 -16.46 3.27
N GLN A 34 3.05 -15.48 4.15
CA GLN A 34 3.25 -15.65 5.59
C GLN A 34 1.99 -16.09 6.35
N GLU A 35 0.82 -15.57 5.98
CA GLU A 35 -0.43 -15.82 6.70
C GLU A 35 -1.42 -16.69 5.91
N GLY A 36 -1.08 -17.01 4.67
CA GLY A 36 -1.87 -17.86 3.80
C GLY A 36 -2.98 -17.15 3.03
N LEU A 37 -3.54 -17.88 2.06
CA LEU A 37 -4.55 -17.37 1.15
C LEU A 37 -5.85 -16.96 1.86
N ALA A 38 -6.21 -17.64 2.95
CA ALA A 38 -7.42 -17.34 3.72
C ALA A 38 -7.36 -15.94 4.35
N CYS A 39 -6.22 -15.60 4.99
CA CYS A 39 -5.98 -14.28 5.55
C CYS A 39 -5.96 -13.20 4.46
N PHE A 40 -5.28 -13.45 3.36
CA PHE A 40 -5.26 -12.54 2.22
C PHE A 40 -6.68 -12.22 1.70
N LYS A 41 -7.55 -13.23 1.56
CA LYS A 41 -8.96 -13.03 1.15
C LYS A 41 -9.75 -12.16 2.14
N ILE A 42 -9.50 -12.33 3.44
CA ILE A 42 -10.12 -11.49 4.47
C ILE A 42 -9.66 -10.03 4.29
N VAL A 43 -8.36 -9.78 4.18
CA VAL A 43 -7.81 -8.43 3.99
C VAL A 43 -8.38 -7.77 2.74
N GLU A 44 -8.42 -8.47 1.61
CA GLU A 44 -8.99 -7.96 0.36
C GLU A 44 -10.49 -7.66 0.47
N LYS A 45 -11.24 -8.49 1.15
CA LYS A 45 -12.67 -8.25 1.42
C LYS A 45 -12.87 -6.92 2.14
N PHE A 46 -12.11 -6.67 3.22
CA PHE A 46 -12.21 -5.43 3.97
C PHE A 46 -11.69 -4.21 3.20
N ARG A 47 -10.63 -4.38 2.41
CA ARG A 47 -10.14 -3.34 1.51
C ARG A 47 -11.20 -2.89 0.49
N VAL A 48 -11.89 -3.84 -0.12
CA VAL A 48 -12.97 -3.54 -1.09
C VAL A 48 -14.17 -2.87 -0.39
N LEU A 49 -14.56 -3.35 0.79
CA LEU A 49 -15.63 -2.74 1.58
C LEU A 49 -15.29 -1.28 1.95
N SER A 50 -14.06 -1.02 2.36
CA SER A 50 -13.60 0.33 2.72
C SER A 50 -13.57 1.29 1.52
N LYS A 51 -13.18 0.82 0.33
CA LYS A 51 -13.23 1.62 -0.89
C LYS A 51 -14.63 2.13 -1.22
N ASN A 52 -15.62 1.29 -1.06
CA ASN A 52 -17.01 1.64 -1.32
C ASN A 52 -17.52 2.74 -0.38
N THR A 53 -16.92 2.89 0.81
CA THR A 53 -17.28 3.94 1.78
C THR A 53 -16.96 5.35 1.27
N LEU A 54 -15.92 5.50 0.45
CA LEU A 54 -15.46 6.80 -0.03
C LEU A 54 -16.34 7.38 -1.15
N SER A 55 -17.06 6.54 -1.87
CA SER A 55 -17.91 6.94 -3.01
C SER A 55 -19.38 7.09 -2.65
N ASP A 56 -19.79 6.68 -1.44
CA ASP A 56 -21.21 6.52 -1.13
C ASP A 56 -21.73 7.61 -0.18
N LYS A 57 -22.88 8.20 -0.55
CA LYS A 57 -23.67 9.09 0.33
C LYS A 57 -24.13 8.38 1.61
N ASN A 58 -24.00 7.05 1.68
CA ASN A 58 -24.44 6.17 2.78
C ASN A 58 -23.27 5.66 3.66
N LYS A 59 -22.31 6.49 4.03
CA LYS A 59 -21.16 6.12 4.90
C LYS A 59 -21.58 5.28 6.13
N ARG A 60 -22.71 5.63 6.76
CA ARG A 60 -23.22 4.88 7.95
C ARG A 60 -23.58 3.43 7.64
N LYS A 61 -24.19 3.15 6.48
CA LYS A 61 -24.52 1.79 6.05
C LYS A 61 -23.29 0.93 5.81
N VAL A 62 -22.26 1.52 5.18
CA VAL A 62 -21.00 0.81 4.91
C VAL A 62 -20.26 0.52 6.21
N LEU A 63 -20.16 1.48 7.13
CA LEU A 63 -19.56 1.28 8.45
C LEU A 63 -20.30 0.20 9.26
N SER A 64 -21.64 0.21 9.26
CA SER A 64 -22.43 -0.83 9.89
C SER A 64 -22.16 -2.21 9.27
N ARG A 65 -22.00 -2.29 7.94
CA ARG A 65 -21.64 -3.54 7.25
C ARG A 65 -20.24 -4.01 7.63
N ILE A 66 -19.26 -3.13 7.66
CA ILE A 66 -17.90 -3.45 8.10
C ILE A 66 -17.92 -3.97 9.53
N SER A 67 -18.61 -3.29 10.45
CA SER A 67 -18.74 -3.71 11.85
C SER A 67 -19.36 -5.12 11.98
N LYS A 68 -20.40 -5.41 11.21
CA LYS A 68 -21.03 -6.74 11.19
C LYS A 68 -20.07 -7.82 10.68
N GLU A 69 -19.27 -7.51 9.67
CA GLU A 69 -18.30 -8.47 9.12
C GLU A 69 -17.11 -8.69 10.06
N VAL A 70 -16.65 -7.66 10.77
CA VAL A 70 -15.58 -7.80 11.79
C VAL A 70 -16.04 -8.72 12.93
N LYS A 71 -17.28 -8.57 13.40
CA LYS A 71 -17.84 -9.41 14.48
C LYS A 71 -17.93 -10.91 14.13
N LYS A 72 -17.87 -11.27 12.85
CA LYS A 72 -17.86 -12.68 12.40
C LYS A 72 -16.45 -13.28 12.40
N LEU A 73 -15.42 -12.47 12.56
CA LEU A 73 -14.03 -12.94 12.57
C LEU A 73 -13.68 -13.56 13.92
N THR A 74 -12.81 -14.56 13.88
CA THR A 74 -12.14 -15.04 15.09
C THR A 74 -11.19 -13.99 15.63
N PRO A 75 -10.84 -14.00 16.94
CA PRO A 75 -9.85 -13.08 17.51
C PRO A 75 -8.51 -13.11 16.74
N GLU A 76 -8.06 -14.29 16.34
CA GLU A 76 -6.84 -14.46 15.55
C GLU A 76 -6.93 -13.76 14.19
N ASN A 77 -8.00 -13.96 13.44
CA ASN A 77 -8.21 -13.30 12.15
C ASN A 77 -8.37 -11.78 12.29
N THR A 78 -8.99 -11.32 13.38
CA THR A 78 -9.10 -9.90 13.70
C THR A 78 -7.72 -9.29 13.94
N PHE A 79 -6.86 -9.98 14.69
CA PHE A 79 -5.48 -9.55 14.93
C PHE A 79 -4.67 -9.49 13.62
N LYS A 80 -4.72 -10.54 12.79
CA LYS A 80 -4.05 -10.58 11.49
C LYS A 80 -4.53 -9.46 10.56
N LEU A 81 -5.84 -9.22 10.53
CA LEU A 81 -6.44 -8.14 9.75
C LEU A 81 -5.94 -6.77 10.22
N SER A 82 -5.96 -6.51 11.54
CA SER A 82 -5.49 -5.26 12.14
C SER A 82 -4.02 -5.01 11.81
N ARG A 83 -3.17 -6.04 11.95
CA ARG A 83 -1.74 -5.97 11.61
C ARG A 83 -1.52 -5.65 10.13
N ALA A 84 -2.27 -6.28 9.23
CA ALA A 84 -2.20 -6.01 7.80
C ALA A 84 -2.55 -4.54 7.48
N PHE A 85 -3.62 -4.01 8.08
CA PHE A 85 -3.99 -2.60 7.90
C PHE A 85 -2.97 -1.63 8.50
N SER A 86 -2.36 -1.95 9.63
CA SER A 86 -1.26 -1.14 10.19
C SER A 86 -0.07 -1.08 9.23
N HIS A 87 0.31 -2.19 8.62
CA HIS A 87 1.36 -2.21 7.61
C HIS A 87 0.98 -1.38 6.36
N ILE A 88 -0.26 -1.49 5.89
CA ILE A 88 -0.75 -0.66 4.78
C ILE A 88 -0.59 0.82 5.11
N LEU A 89 -1.03 1.28 6.28
CA LEU A 89 -0.94 2.68 6.69
C LEU A 89 0.50 3.17 6.79
N ASN A 90 1.40 2.35 7.35
CA ASN A 90 2.82 2.69 7.43
C ASN A 90 3.45 2.82 6.03
N LEU A 91 3.13 1.92 5.10
CA LEU A 91 3.59 2.00 3.72
C LEU A 91 3.02 3.23 3.00
N LEU A 92 1.76 3.58 3.24
CA LEU A 92 1.15 4.79 2.68
C LEU A 92 1.88 6.06 3.16
N ASN A 93 2.16 6.17 4.46
CA ASN A 93 2.91 7.29 5.02
C ASN A 93 4.33 7.39 4.43
N LEU A 94 4.98 6.24 4.22
CA LEU A 94 6.30 6.21 3.57
C LEU A 94 6.25 6.74 2.14
N VAL A 95 5.28 6.31 1.35
CA VAL A 95 5.12 6.76 -0.04
C VAL A 95 4.79 8.24 -0.12
N GLU A 96 3.94 8.75 0.76
CA GLU A 96 3.63 10.18 0.84
C GLU A 96 4.88 11.01 1.19
N SER A 97 5.71 10.53 2.11
CA SER A 97 6.97 11.18 2.48
C SER A 97 7.97 11.20 1.31
N LEU A 98 8.04 10.11 0.54
CA LEU A 98 8.89 10.05 -0.68
C LEU A 98 8.39 11.01 -1.76
N ASP A 99 7.08 11.09 -1.99
CA ASP A 99 6.50 12.02 -2.96
C ASP A 99 6.76 13.48 -2.56
N ALA A 100 6.65 13.80 -1.27
CA ALA A 100 6.98 15.12 -0.74
C ALA A 100 8.47 15.46 -0.95
N SER A 101 9.37 14.52 -0.67
CA SER A 101 10.82 14.70 -0.89
C SER A 101 11.16 14.90 -2.38
N ARG A 102 10.51 14.16 -3.27
CA ARG A 102 10.68 14.32 -4.72
C ARG A 102 10.27 15.74 -5.16
N LYS A 103 9.14 16.23 -4.67
CA LYS A 103 8.65 17.58 -4.97
C LYS A 103 9.61 18.66 -4.47
N LEU A 104 10.13 18.52 -3.26
CA LEU A 104 11.11 19.47 -2.72
C LEU A 104 12.37 19.51 -3.58
N ASN A 105 12.91 18.35 -3.96
CA ASN A 105 14.08 18.27 -4.85
C ASN A 105 13.84 18.89 -6.24
N GLU A 106 12.62 18.80 -6.76
CA GLU A 106 12.22 19.45 -8.02
C GLU A 106 12.23 20.99 -7.89
N TYR A 107 11.82 21.53 -6.74
CA TYR A 107 11.84 22.97 -6.48
C TYR A 107 13.25 23.52 -6.26
N GLU A 108 14.11 22.78 -5.55
CA GLU A 108 15.46 23.22 -5.21
C GLU A 108 16.45 23.10 -6.38
N ASN A 109 16.21 22.22 -7.34
CA ASN A 109 17.15 21.96 -8.43
C ASN A 109 16.44 21.74 -9.79
N PRO A 110 16.13 22.83 -10.54
CA PRO A 110 15.47 22.74 -11.85
C PRO A 110 16.22 21.90 -12.89
N TYR A 111 17.55 21.73 -12.72
CA TYR A 111 18.39 20.89 -13.59
C TYR A 111 18.28 19.39 -13.32
N PHE A 112 17.74 19.00 -12.18
CA PHE A 112 17.50 17.58 -11.83
C PHE A 112 16.26 16.98 -12.51
N LYS A 113 15.48 17.79 -13.21
CA LYS A 113 14.20 17.41 -13.84
C LYS A 113 14.29 16.28 -14.87
N SER A 114 15.46 15.92 -15.39
CA SER A 114 15.52 15.03 -16.55
C SER A 114 16.15 13.65 -16.32
N LYS A 115 16.90 13.42 -15.24
CA LYS A 115 17.68 12.17 -15.11
C LYS A 115 17.34 11.27 -13.93
N ASN A 116 16.72 11.77 -12.87
CA ASN A 116 16.52 11.01 -11.62
C ASN A 116 15.05 10.80 -11.24
N GLN A 117 14.11 10.97 -12.16
CA GLN A 117 12.69 10.63 -11.90
C GLN A 117 12.46 9.13 -11.67
N ASN A 118 13.48 8.31 -11.83
CA ASN A 118 13.43 6.85 -11.79
C ASN A 118 14.25 6.21 -10.66
N LEU A 119 14.55 6.93 -9.57
CA LEU A 119 14.93 6.25 -8.33
C LEU A 119 13.67 5.67 -7.73
N PHE A 120 13.24 4.58 -8.31
CA PHE A 120 12.07 3.83 -7.90
C PHE A 120 12.34 3.13 -6.58
N ILE A 121 11.28 2.93 -5.80
CA ILE A 121 11.25 2.01 -4.66
C ILE A 121 11.88 0.65 -5.04
N GLU A 122 11.75 0.21 -6.30
CA GLU A 122 12.41 -0.98 -6.85
C GLU A 122 13.93 -0.94 -6.68
N ASP A 123 14.59 0.17 -7.03
CA ASP A 123 16.05 0.30 -6.88
C ASP A 123 16.50 0.26 -5.42
N ILE A 124 15.69 0.86 -4.52
CA ILE A 124 15.95 0.84 -3.07
C ILE A 124 15.75 -0.58 -2.52
N ILE A 125 14.67 -1.24 -2.91
CA ILE A 125 14.38 -2.62 -2.50
C ILE A 125 15.44 -3.57 -3.05
N GLU A 126 15.83 -3.47 -4.32
CA GLU A 126 16.93 -4.26 -4.88
C GLU A 126 18.26 -4.00 -4.18
N GLY A 127 18.56 -2.75 -3.83
CA GLY A 127 19.72 -2.37 -3.06
C GLY A 127 19.77 -3.01 -1.68
N LEU A 128 18.63 -3.05 -0.98
CA LEU A 128 18.49 -3.70 0.33
C LEU A 128 18.69 -5.22 0.24
N PHE A 129 18.13 -5.87 -0.78
CA PHE A 129 18.31 -7.32 -0.97
C PHE A 129 19.73 -7.68 -1.42
N LYS A 130 20.40 -6.85 -2.22
CA LYS A 130 21.82 -7.05 -2.59
C LYS A 130 22.72 -6.94 -1.37
N ASN A 131 22.49 -5.95 -0.51
CA ASN A 131 23.26 -5.77 0.73
C ASN A 131 23.05 -6.92 1.73
N LYS A 132 21.85 -7.48 1.83
CA LYS A 132 21.57 -8.64 2.70
C LYS A 132 22.33 -9.89 2.25
N LYS A 133 22.42 -10.14 0.93
CA LYS A 133 23.22 -11.26 0.39
C LYS A 133 24.73 -11.14 0.66
N ILE A 134 25.23 -9.95 0.91
CA ILE A 134 26.64 -9.70 1.26
C ILE A 134 26.87 -9.99 2.74
N SER A 135 25.89 -9.70 3.61
CA SER A 135 25.96 -9.99 5.05
C SER A 135 25.95 -11.49 5.36
N ASP A 136 25.18 -12.28 4.61
CA ASP A 136 25.08 -13.73 4.82
C ASP A 136 26.29 -14.54 4.31
N LYS A 137 27.25 -13.89 3.63
CA LYS A 137 28.51 -14.53 3.17
C LYS A 137 29.69 -14.34 4.10
N ASN A 138 29.52 -13.58 5.20
CA ASN A 138 30.59 -13.26 6.16
C ASN A 138 30.33 -13.84 7.57
N ILE A 139 29.57 -14.94 7.66
CA ILE A 139 29.40 -15.74 8.89
C ILE A 139 29.98 -17.12 8.66
#